data_1f095a8b304c38cf04496106e8b37398
#
_entry.id   1f095a8b304c38cf04496106e8b37398
#
_cell.length_a   1.000
_cell.length_b   1.000
_cell.length_c   1.000
_cell.angle_alpha   90.00
_cell.angle_beta   90.00
_cell.angle_gamma   90.00
#
_symmetry.space_group_name_H-M   'P 1'
#
loop_
_entity.id
_entity.type
_entity.pdbx_description
1 polymer ?
#
loop_
_entity_poly.entity_id
_entity_poly.type
_entity_poly.pdbx_seq_one_letter_code
_entity_poly.pdbx_strand_id
1 'polypeptide(L)'
;MPFWVGGVVKSGLTMTTMEIFAWLLIGHAIADYPMQSEWVARAKQPGFTFDGEAIWPSVLACHAGIHAGAVKLATGSWLLAGLEFVAHAGIDYSRGRGLLSYNGDQAAHVGCKVLWAGWAGFA
;
A
#
# COMPACT_ATOMS: atom_id res chain seq x y z
N MET A 1 -12.55 4.74 -25.82
CA MET A 1 -11.90 3.56 -25.22
C MET A 1 -10.89 4.04 -24.19
N PRO A 2 -10.94 3.55 -22.97
CA PRO A 2 -9.93 3.91 -21.96
C PRO A 2 -8.56 3.35 -22.35
N PHE A 3 -7.51 4.11 -22.10
CA PHE A 3 -6.12 3.70 -22.35
C PHE A 3 -5.22 4.24 -21.25
N TRP A 4 -4.07 3.62 -21.08
CA TRP A 4 -3.11 3.98 -20.03
C TRP A 4 -2.04 4.89 -20.60
N VAL A 5 -1.86 6.05 -20.01
CA VAL A 5 -0.81 7.01 -20.33
C VAL A 5 -0.19 7.49 -19.02
N GLY A 6 1.10 7.35 -18.89
CA GLY A 6 1.80 7.74 -17.67
C GLY A 6 1.29 7.05 -16.41
N GLY A 7 0.79 5.82 -16.52
CA GLY A 7 0.27 5.07 -15.41
C GLY A 7 -1.15 5.44 -14.96
N VAL A 8 -1.78 6.42 -15.61
CA VAL A 8 -3.14 6.88 -15.28
C VAL A 8 -4.11 6.47 -16.37
N VAL A 9 -5.31 6.03 -16.01
CA VAL A 9 -6.36 5.70 -16.99
C VAL A 9 -6.86 6.98 -17.62
N LYS A 10 -6.86 7.01 -18.94
CA LYS A 10 -7.44 8.10 -19.72
C LYS A 10 -8.61 7.57 -20.54
N SER A 11 -9.78 8.14 -20.32
CA SER A 11 -11.03 7.75 -21.00
C SER A 11 -11.77 9.00 -21.49
N GLY A 12 -11.05 9.97 -22.03
CA GLY A 12 -11.58 11.30 -22.32
C GLY A 12 -11.53 12.23 -21.11
N LEU A 13 -11.53 11.67 -19.89
CA LEU A 13 -11.33 12.42 -18.64
C LEU A 13 -10.03 11.92 -17.98
N THR A 14 -9.15 12.86 -17.63
CA THR A 14 -7.93 12.57 -16.88
C THR A 14 -8.19 12.86 -15.41
N MET A 15 -7.89 11.90 -14.53
CA MET A 15 -7.96 12.11 -13.08
C MET A 15 -6.91 13.15 -12.65
N THR A 16 -7.31 14.06 -11.78
CA THR A 16 -6.40 15.01 -11.16
C THR A 16 -5.51 14.30 -10.14
N THR A 17 -4.38 14.93 -9.79
CA THR A 17 -3.52 14.44 -8.72
C THR A 17 -4.29 14.25 -7.40
N MET A 18 -5.22 15.14 -7.09
CA MET A 18 -6.04 15.05 -5.89
C MET A 18 -7.02 13.87 -5.93
N GLU A 19 -7.60 13.59 -7.08
CA GLU A 19 -8.47 12.41 -7.25
C GLU A 19 -7.68 11.11 -7.09
N ILE A 20 -6.50 11.04 -7.68
CA ILE A 20 -5.60 9.88 -7.52
C ILE A 20 -5.25 9.72 -6.05
N PHE A 21 -4.88 10.79 -5.37
CA PHE A 21 -4.55 10.75 -3.94
C PHE A 21 -5.74 10.26 -3.10
N ALA A 22 -6.94 10.76 -3.39
CA ALA A 22 -8.16 10.33 -2.70
C ALA A 22 -8.37 8.81 -2.87
N TRP A 23 -8.24 8.28 -4.09
CA TRP A 23 -8.38 6.84 -4.32
C TRP A 23 -7.27 6.02 -3.64
N LEU A 24 -6.06 6.54 -3.59
CA LEU A 24 -4.96 5.89 -2.86
C LEU A 24 -5.25 5.81 -1.36
N LEU A 25 -5.79 6.87 -0.77
CA LEU A 25 -6.19 6.86 0.65
C LEU A 25 -7.35 5.91 0.92
N ILE A 26 -8.37 5.90 0.06
CA ILE A 26 -9.50 4.98 0.18
C ILE A 26 -9.02 3.54 0.10
N GLY A 27 -8.17 3.23 -0.89
CA GLY A 27 -7.59 1.90 -1.05
C GLY A 27 -6.76 1.48 0.17
N HIS A 28 -5.96 2.37 0.71
CA HIS A 28 -5.19 2.13 1.93
C HIS A 28 -6.11 1.82 3.12
N ALA A 29 -7.15 2.61 3.30
CA ALA A 29 -8.11 2.41 4.40
C ALA A 29 -8.83 1.05 4.28
N ILE A 30 -9.26 0.67 3.07
CA ILE A 30 -9.91 -0.63 2.84
C ILE A 30 -8.95 -1.78 3.15
N ALA A 31 -7.70 -1.68 2.73
CA ALA A 31 -6.70 -2.73 2.94
C ALA A 31 -6.28 -2.85 4.41
N ASP A 32 -6.18 -1.74 5.14
CA ASP A 32 -5.74 -1.75 6.54
C ASP A 32 -6.83 -2.10 7.55
N TYR A 33 -8.10 -1.85 7.23
CA TYR A 33 -9.18 -2.08 8.18
C TYR A 33 -10.03 -3.30 7.80
N PRO A 34 -10.96 -3.23 6.83
CA PRO A 34 -11.83 -4.38 6.56
C PRO A 34 -11.09 -5.59 5.97
N MET A 35 -9.99 -5.41 5.24
CA MET A 35 -9.24 -6.50 4.63
C MET A 35 -8.06 -6.99 5.49
N GLN A 36 -7.84 -6.43 6.66
CA GLN A 36 -6.85 -6.89 7.62
C GLN A 36 -7.56 -7.42 8.87
N SER A 37 -7.65 -8.73 9.01
CA SER A 37 -8.17 -9.34 10.24
C SER A 37 -7.21 -9.10 11.42
N GLU A 38 -7.72 -9.27 12.63
CA GLU A 38 -6.89 -9.23 13.84
C GLU A 38 -5.77 -10.27 13.78
N TRP A 39 -6.07 -11.46 13.23
CA TRP A 39 -5.06 -12.49 13.06
C TRP A 39 -3.93 -12.04 12.12
N VAL A 40 -4.27 -11.46 10.96
CA VAL A 40 -3.27 -10.94 10.01
C VAL A 40 -2.45 -9.82 10.66
N ALA A 41 -3.09 -8.92 11.39
CA ALA A 41 -2.41 -7.82 12.07
C ALA A 41 -1.34 -8.32 13.06
N ARG A 42 -1.61 -9.44 13.73
CA ARG A 42 -0.64 -10.09 14.62
C ARG A 42 0.37 -10.96 13.88
N ALA A 43 -0.10 -11.75 12.93
CA ALA A 43 0.72 -12.75 12.25
C ALA A 43 1.77 -12.14 11.31
N LYS A 44 1.57 -10.91 10.83
CA LYS A 44 2.56 -10.21 10.02
C LYS A 44 3.70 -9.59 10.81
N GLN A 45 3.64 -9.64 12.16
CA GLN A 45 4.67 -9.04 13.01
C GLN A 45 5.96 -9.87 12.99
N PRO A 46 7.13 -9.21 12.90
CA PRO A 46 8.41 -9.91 12.93
C PRO A 46 8.52 -10.81 14.17
N GLY A 47 8.93 -12.05 13.95
CA GLY A 47 9.07 -13.05 15.00
C GLY A 47 7.81 -13.87 15.29
N PHE A 48 6.67 -13.58 14.67
CA PHE A 48 5.47 -14.41 14.84
C PHE A 48 5.69 -15.81 14.26
N THR A 49 5.33 -16.83 15.05
CA THR A 49 5.39 -18.23 14.63
C THR A 49 4.02 -18.89 14.78
N PHE A 50 3.75 -19.87 13.93
CA PHE A 50 2.58 -20.72 14.02
C PHE A 50 3.04 -22.18 13.87
N ASP A 51 2.67 -23.02 14.82
CA ASP A 51 3.14 -24.42 14.91
C ASP A 51 4.68 -24.54 14.81
N GLY A 52 5.41 -23.59 15.43
CA GLY A 52 6.87 -23.57 15.42
C GLY A 52 7.51 -23.01 14.15
N GLU A 53 6.69 -22.61 13.18
CA GLU A 53 7.18 -22.07 11.90
C GLU A 53 7.06 -20.56 11.85
N ALA A 54 8.07 -19.88 11.30
CA ALA A 54 8.06 -18.44 11.10
C ALA A 54 7.24 -18.11 9.85
N ILE A 55 5.96 -17.80 10.03
CA ILE A 55 5.05 -17.50 8.92
C ILE A 55 4.90 -16.00 8.64
N TRP A 56 5.42 -15.15 9.53
CA TRP A 56 5.25 -13.69 9.41
C TRP A 56 5.73 -13.10 8.08
N PRO A 57 6.82 -13.58 7.44
CA PRO A 57 7.23 -13.00 6.16
C PRO A 57 6.19 -13.19 5.06
N SER A 58 5.55 -14.37 5.02
CA SER A 58 4.49 -14.65 4.05
C SER A 58 3.24 -13.82 4.31
N VAL A 59 2.84 -13.69 5.58
CA VAL A 59 1.67 -12.89 5.96
C VAL A 59 1.91 -11.42 5.65
N LEU A 60 3.10 -10.90 5.98
CA LEU A 60 3.48 -9.52 5.66
C LEU A 60 3.47 -9.28 4.14
N ALA A 61 4.05 -10.20 3.37
CA ALA A 61 4.07 -10.11 1.91
C ALA A 61 2.66 -10.11 1.31
N CYS A 62 1.77 -10.96 1.80
CA CYS A 62 0.38 -10.99 1.34
C CYS A 62 -0.34 -9.68 1.65
N HIS A 63 -0.18 -9.15 2.86
CA HIS A 63 -0.78 -7.87 3.25
C HIS A 63 -0.23 -6.72 2.40
N ALA A 64 1.09 -6.62 2.24
CA ALA A 64 1.71 -5.61 1.37
C ALA A 64 1.26 -5.77 -0.10
N GLY A 65 1.03 -6.99 -0.55
CA GLY A 65 0.49 -7.27 -1.88
C GLY A 65 -0.91 -6.71 -2.11
N ILE A 66 -1.77 -6.75 -1.10
CA ILE A 66 -3.10 -6.14 -1.17
C ILE A 66 -2.98 -4.62 -1.35
N HIS A 67 -2.10 -3.97 -0.60
CA HIS A 67 -1.84 -2.54 -0.75
C HIS A 67 -1.27 -2.20 -2.13
N ALA A 68 -0.33 -3.01 -2.63
CA ALA A 68 0.22 -2.85 -3.97
C ALA A 68 -0.86 -2.96 -5.05
N GLY A 69 -1.77 -3.92 -4.91
CA GLY A 69 -2.92 -4.07 -5.81
C GLY A 69 -3.84 -2.85 -5.81
N ALA A 70 -4.10 -2.27 -4.64
CA ALA A 70 -4.89 -1.04 -4.52
C ALA A 70 -4.20 0.13 -5.24
N VAL A 71 -2.87 0.25 -5.12
CA VAL A 71 -2.10 1.28 -5.84
C VAL A 71 -2.18 1.04 -7.35
N LYS A 72 -2.06 -0.20 -7.81
CA LYS A 72 -2.22 -0.53 -9.23
C LYS A 72 -3.59 -0.10 -9.74
N LEU A 73 -4.66 -0.37 -9.00
CA LEU A 73 -6.01 0.01 -9.39
C LEU A 73 -6.18 1.54 -9.46
N ALA A 74 -5.59 2.27 -8.50
CA ALA A 74 -5.71 3.72 -8.44
C ALA A 74 -4.87 4.45 -9.50
N THR A 75 -3.67 3.93 -9.81
CA THR A 75 -2.69 4.60 -10.67
C THR A 75 -2.51 3.97 -12.05
N GLY A 76 -2.86 2.70 -12.19
CA GLY A 76 -2.58 1.92 -13.39
C GLY A 76 -1.12 1.50 -13.55
N SER A 77 -0.26 1.85 -12.61
CA SER A 77 1.18 1.65 -12.71
C SER A 77 1.63 0.41 -11.93
N TRP A 78 2.23 -0.57 -12.61
CA TRP A 78 2.90 -1.70 -11.96
C TRP A 78 4.17 -1.26 -11.23
N LEU A 79 4.84 -0.21 -11.72
CA LEU A 79 6.01 0.34 -11.05
C LEU A 79 5.63 0.88 -9.66
N LEU A 80 4.59 1.72 -9.59
CA LEU A 80 4.12 2.27 -8.33
C LEU A 80 3.58 1.19 -7.39
N ALA A 81 2.92 0.17 -7.93
CA ALA A 81 2.50 -1.00 -7.16
C ALA A 81 3.69 -1.73 -6.53
N GLY A 82 4.75 -1.95 -7.30
CA GLY A 82 5.98 -2.58 -6.80
C GLY A 82 6.67 -1.73 -5.73
N LEU A 83 6.74 -0.42 -5.93
CA LEU A 83 7.29 0.51 -4.93
C LEU A 83 6.46 0.53 -3.66
N GLU A 84 5.13 0.50 -3.78
CA GLU A 84 4.23 0.37 -2.63
C GLU A 84 4.47 -0.93 -1.88
N PHE A 85 4.60 -2.05 -2.59
CA PHE A 85 4.86 -3.35 -1.96
C PHE A 85 6.09 -3.28 -1.05
N VAL A 86 7.20 -2.77 -1.57
CA VAL A 86 8.46 -2.69 -0.82
C VAL A 86 8.35 -1.67 0.32
N ALA A 87 7.82 -0.49 0.04
CA ALA A 87 7.68 0.56 1.05
C ALA A 87 6.72 0.14 2.16
N HIS A 88 5.58 -0.44 1.81
CA HIS A 88 4.57 -0.89 2.77
C HIS A 88 5.14 -1.97 3.70
N ALA A 89 5.78 -2.99 3.11
CA ALA A 89 6.41 -4.05 3.88
C ALA A 89 7.50 -3.50 4.82
N GLY A 90 8.31 -2.56 4.35
CA GLY A 90 9.36 -1.93 5.15
C GLY A 90 8.81 -1.10 6.30
N ILE A 91 7.75 -0.33 6.07
CA ILE A 91 7.10 0.48 7.11
C ILE A 91 6.45 -0.44 8.16
N ASP A 92 5.69 -1.44 7.73
CA ASP A 92 5.05 -2.39 8.63
C ASP A 92 6.08 -3.19 9.45
N TYR A 93 7.15 -3.61 8.82
CA TYR A 93 8.26 -4.27 9.51
C TYR A 93 8.87 -3.36 10.58
N SER A 94 9.15 -2.11 10.24
CA SER A 94 9.70 -1.12 11.18
C SER A 94 8.74 -0.87 12.34
N ARG A 95 7.45 -0.79 12.08
CA ARG A 95 6.42 -0.67 13.11
C ARG A 95 6.43 -1.91 14.03
N GLY A 96 6.49 -3.09 13.46
CA GLY A 96 6.54 -4.35 14.20
C GLY A 96 7.80 -4.50 15.06
N ARG A 97 8.90 -3.88 14.66
CA ARG A 97 10.15 -3.84 15.43
C ARG A 97 10.15 -2.73 16.50
N GLY A 98 9.09 -1.97 16.61
CA GLY A 98 9.00 -0.88 17.58
C GLY A 98 9.74 0.39 17.20
N LEU A 99 10.17 0.53 15.92
CA LEU A 99 10.91 1.69 15.44
C LEU A 99 10.01 2.88 15.12
N LEU A 100 8.71 2.63 14.93
CA LEU A 100 7.71 3.65 14.62
C LEU A 100 6.56 3.59 15.61
N SER A 101 6.05 4.77 16.00
CA SER A 101 4.77 4.87 16.68
C SER A 101 3.62 4.59 15.72
N TYR A 102 2.41 4.40 16.22
CA TYR A 102 1.22 4.27 15.37
C TYR A 102 1.07 5.48 14.43
N ASN A 103 1.19 6.69 14.96
CA ASN A 103 1.08 7.91 14.14
C ASN A 103 2.23 8.03 13.15
N GLY A 104 3.45 7.65 13.53
CA GLY A 104 4.61 7.63 12.62
C GLY A 104 4.42 6.63 11.49
N ASP A 105 3.91 5.45 11.78
CA ASP A 105 3.55 4.43 10.81
C ASP A 105 2.52 4.96 9.80
N GLN A 106 1.42 5.52 10.29
CA GLN A 106 0.37 6.08 9.42
C GLN A 106 0.88 7.27 8.60
N ALA A 107 1.68 8.15 9.19
CA ALA A 107 2.28 9.28 8.48
C ALA A 107 3.20 8.82 7.34
N ALA A 108 3.98 7.76 7.56
CA ALA A 108 4.84 7.18 6.52
C ALA A 108 4.02 6.61 5.36
N HIS A 109 2.95 5.87 5.66
CA HIS A 109 2.06 5.34 4.62
C HIS A 109 1.37 6.46 3.82
N VAL A 110 0.86 7.48 4.49
CA VAL A 110 0.24 8.64 3.81
C VAL A 110 1.27 9.40 2.99
N GLY A 111 2.49 9.56 3.50
CA GLY A 111 3.59 10.18 2.76
C GLY A 111 3.88 9.44 1.45
N CYS A 112 3.89 8.11 1.44
CA CYS A 112 4.02 7.31 0.22
C CYS A 112 2.88 7.60 -0.76
N LYS A 113 1.64 7.74 -0.28
CA LYS A 113 0.48 8.05 -1.14
C LYS A 113 0.61 9.42 -1.79
N VAL A 114 1.16 10.40 -1.07
CA VAL A 114 1.47 11.73 -1.65
C VAL A 114 2.50 11.58 -2.78
N LEU A 115 3.57 10.81 -2.57
CA LEU A 115 4.59 10.58 -3.60
C LEU A 115 4.01 9.86 -4.81
N TRP A 116 3.22 8.81 -4.61
CA TRP A 116 2.62 8.06 -5.72
C TRP A 116 1.61 8.91 -6.50
N ALA A 117 0.80 9.71 -5.82
CA ALA A 117 -0.15 10.60 -6.46
C ALA A 117 0.57 11.68 -7.28
N GLY A 118 1.63 12.27 -6.75
CA GLY A 118 2.45 13.24 -7.45
C GLY A 118 3.09 12.63 -8.70
N TRP A 119 3.68 11.44 -8.57
CA TRP A 119 4.26 10.72 -9.71
C TRP A 119 3.21 10.41 -10.77
N ALA A 120 2.10 9.79 -10.41
CA ALA A 120 1.05 9.40 -11.35
C ALA A 120 0.37 10.60 -11.99
N GLY A 121 0.18 11.69 -11.26
CA GLY A 121 -0.48 12.90 -11.74
C GLY A 121 0.36 13.72 -12.74
N PHE A 122 1.70 13.58 -12.67
CA PHE A 122 2.63 14.31 -13.53
C PHE A 122 3.36 13.43 -14.55
N ALA A 123 3.16 12.14 -14.50
CA ALA A 123 3.81 11.19 -15.41
C ALA A 123 3.12 11.12 -16.80
#